data_de81a57ff5ec137d0cef0b04e910773d
#
_entry.id   de81a57ff5ec137d0cef0b04e910773d
#
_cell.length_a   1.000
_cell.length_b   1.000
_cell.length_c   1.000
_cell.angle_alpha   90.00
_cell.angle_beta   90.00
_cell.angle_gamma   90.00
#
_symmetry.space_group_name_H-M   'P 1'
#
loop_
_entity.id
_entity.type
_entity.pdbx_description
1 polymer ?
#
loop_
_entity_poly.entity_id
_entity_poly.type
_entity_poly.pdbx_seq_one_letter_code
_entity_poly.pdbx_strand_id
1 'polypeptide(L)'
;MDPERLSDIHISDVVLSTAGRDKNELFYVIGEDPLYLTLANGKDRTLEKPKRKKRKHVQKVLRSETRVAGKIIAGDKVLNSELRRDLAFFSRGLQSNE
;
A
#
# COMPACT_ATOMS: atom_id res chain seq x y z
N MET A 1 4.92 -19.30 -14.17
CA MET A 1 4.38 -18.42 -13.12
C MET A 1 2.89 -18.24 -13.30
N ASP A 2 2.17 -18.38 -12.23
CA ASP A 2 0.73 -18.24 -12.24
C ASP A 2 0.35 -16.76 -12.29
N PRO A 3 -0.26 -16.28 -13.38
CA PRO A 3 -0.63 -14.87 -13.46
C PRO A 3 -1.65 -14.42 -12.43
N GLU A 4 -2.36 -15.36 -11.82
CA GLU A 4 -3.33 -15.02 -10.80
C GLU A 4 -2.69 -14.46 -9.54
N ARG A 5 -1.44 -14.80 -9.29
CA ARG A 5 -0.72 -14.27 -8.14
C ARG A 5 -0.50 -12.78 -8.23
N LEU A 6 -0.41 -12.26 -9.45
CA LEU A 6 -0.20 -10.82 -9.65
C LEU A 6 -1.46 -10.03 -9.32
N SER A 7 -2.63 -10.67 -9.34
CA SER A 7 -3.88 -10.01 -9.04
C SER A 7 -4.30 -10.16 -7.59
N ASP A 8 -3.44 -10.75 -6.75
CA ASP A 8 -3.77 -10.97 -5.35
C ASP A 8 -3.54 -9.75 -4.47
N ILE A 9 -3.27 -8.61 -5.08
CA ILE A 9 -3.11 -7.33 -4.39
C ILE A 9 -4.29 -6.45 -4.73
N HIS A 10 -4.97 -5.96 -3.70
CA HIS A 10 -6.20 -5.21 -3.86
C HIS A 10 -6.18 -3.94 -3.04
N ILE A 11 -7.18 -3.09 -3.28
CA ILE A 11 -7.38 -1.85 -2.53
C ILE A 11 -7.36 -2.17 -1.03
N SER A 12 -6.68 -1.32 -0.27
CA SER A 12 -6.46 -1.40 1.17
C SER A 12 -5.40 -2.38 1.62
N ASP A 13 -4.79 -3.11 0.70
CA ASP A 13 -3.60 -3.91 1.05
C ASP A 13 -2.41 -3.00 1.30
N VAL A 14 -1.49 -3.47 2.12
CA VAL A 14 -0.21 -2.80 2.35
C VAL A 14 0.86 -3.56 1.59
N VAL A 15 1.63 -2.82 0.80
CA VAL A 15 2.65 -3.40 -0.06
C VAL A 15 4.00 -2.75 0.19
N LEU A 16 5.05 -3.49 -0.14
CA LEU A 16 6.42 -3.01 -0.10
C LEU A 16 6.91 -2.83 -1.53
N SER A 17 7.49 -1.68 -1.82
CA SER A 17 8.11 -1.46 -3.12
C SER A 17 9.38 -2.30 -3.22
N THR A 18 9.56 -2.97 -4.37
CA THR A 18 10.72 -3.83 -4.59
C THR A 18 11.66 -3.29 -5.65
N ALA A 19 11.36 -2.13 -6.23
CA ALA A 19 12.18 -1.56 -7.30
C ALA A 19 12.08 -0.04 -7.29
N GLY A 20 13.11 0.61 -7.81
CA GLY A 20 13.12 2.06 -7.97
C GLY A 20 13.62 2.78 -6.73
N ARG A 21 13.44 4.10 -6.73
CA ARG A 21 13.95 4.95 -5.63
C ARG A 21 13.24 4.70 -4.31
N ASP A 22 12.01 4.23 -4.37
CA ASP A 22 11.22 3.96 -3.18
C ASP A 22 11.32 2.51 -2.72
N LYS A 23 12.31 1.78 -3.20
CA LYS A 23 12.53 0.41 -2.81
C LYS A 23 12.57 0.29 -1.28
N ASN A 24 11.85 -0.71 -0.77
CA ASN A 24 11.71 -1.00 0.66
C ASN A 24 10.79 -0.05 1.43
N GLU A 25 10.09 0.85 0.75
CA GLU A 25 9.09 1.68 1.40
C GLU A 25 7.72 1.00 1.37
N LEU A 26 6.94 1.23 2.41
CA LEU A 26 5.59 0.70 2.53
C LEU A 26 4.57 1.69 1.99
N PHE A 27 3.54 1.16 1.35
CA PHE A 27 2.45 1.96 0.81
C PHE A 27 1.12 1.27 1.04
N TYR A 28 0.07 2.06 1.12
CA TYR A 28 -1.29 1.56 0.99
C TYR A 28 -1.69 1.55 -0.48
N VAL A 29 -2.41 0.53 -0.87
CA VAL A 29 -3.01 0.47 -2.21
C VAL A 29 -4.35 1.21 -2.13
N ILE A 30 -4.46 2.31 -2.87
CA ILE A 30 -5.69 3.12 -2.87
C ILE A 30 -6.43 3.04 -4.20
N GLY A 31 -5.86 2.38 -5.20
CA GLY A 31 -6.51 2.13 -6.48
C GLY A 31 -5.82 0.98 -7.17
N GLU A 32 -6.52 0.32 -8.08
CA GLU A 32 -5.94 -0.81 -8.79
C GLU A 32 -6.52 -0.93 -10.19
N ASP A 33 -5.69 -1.45 -11.09
CA ASP A 33 -6.12 -1.95 -12.39
C ASP A 33 -5.33 -3.23 -12.69
N PRO A 34 -5.54 -3.88 -13.83
CA PRO A 34 -4.90 -5.18 -14.05
C PRO A 34 -3.37 -5.17 -13.99
N LEU A 35 -2.72 -4.07 -14.38
CA LEU A 35 -1.26 -4.02 -14.45
C LEU A 35 -0.63 -3.10 -13.41
N TYR A 36 -1.38 -2.11 -12.91
CA TYR A 36 -0.84 -1.06 -12.06
C TYR A 36 -1.62 -0.93 -10.77
N LEU A 37 -0.93 -0.41 -9.78
CA LEU A 37 -1.54 -0.04 -8.50
C LEU A 37 -1.31 1.45 -8.27
N THR A 38 -2.28 2.09 -7.63
CA THR A 38 -2.13 3.45 -7.16
C THR A 38 -1.79 3.40 -5.68
N LEU A 39 -0.65 3.97 -5.32
CA LEU A 39 -0.06 3.83 -3.98
C LEU A 39 0.07 5.17 -3.30
N ALA A 40 -0.15 5.18 -1.99
CA ALA A 40 0.05 6.37 -1.18
C ALA A 40 0.60 5.98 0.18
N ASN A 41 1.45 6.84 0.74
CA ASN A 41 1.97 6.63 2.08
C ASN A 41 1.69 7.81 3.01
N GLY A 42 1.06 8.86 2.49
CA GLY A 42 0.71 10.03 3.28
C GLY A 42 1.86 10.96 3.57
N LYS A 43 3.04 10.70 3.02
CA LYS A 43 4.26 11.48 3.28
C LYS A 43 4.74 12.11 1.98
N ASP A 44 5.63 11.45 1.25
CA ASP A 44 6.08 11.93 -0.05
C ASP A 44 5.13 11.51 -1.18
N ARG A 45 4.27 10.55 -0.94
CA ARG A 45 3.21 10.15 -1.87
C ARG A 45 1.88 10.28 -1.16
N THR A 46 1.27 11.45 -1.31
CA THR A 46 0.03 11.76 -0.61
C THR A 46 -1.19 11.23 -1.35
N LEU A 47 -2.32 11.26 -0.67
CA LEU A 47 -3.59 10.88 -1.30
C LEU A 47 -3.92 11.77 -2.49
N GLU A 48 -3.46 13.03 -2.46
CA GLU A 48 -3.68 14.00 -3.54
C GLU A 48 -2.71 13.78 -4.71
N LYS A 49 -1.53 13.21 -4.42
CA LYS A 49 -0.50 12.96 -5.42
C LYS A 49 0.07 11.56 -5.24
N PRO A 50 -0.74 10.55 -5.48
CA PRO A 50 -0.28 9.17 -5.29
C PRO A 50 0.68 8.75 -6.40
N LYS A 51 1.29 7.62 -6.21
CA LYS A 51 2.20 7.04 -7.19
C LYS A 51 1.52 5.89 -7.90
N ARG A 52 1.73 5.80 -9.20
CA ARG A 52 1.28 4.66 -10.00
C ARG A 52 2.47 3.74 -10.20
N LYS A 53 2.31 2.46 -9.85
CA LYS A 53 3.41 1.51 -9.92
C LYS A 53 2.91 0.16 -10.45
N LYS A 54 3.74 -0.49 -11.25
CA LYS A 54 3.39 -1.81 -11.78
C LYS A 54 3.30 -2.83 -10.66
N ARG A 55 2.31 -3.71 -10.76
CA ARG A 55 2.11 -4.77 -9.75
C ARG A 55 3.36 -5.61 -9.53
N LYS A 56 4.11 -5.89 -10.59
CA LYS A 56 5.31 -6.72 -10.50
C LYS A 56 6.45 -6.09 -9.71
N HIS A 57 6.35 -4.80 -9.41
CA HIS A 57 7.39 -4.08 -8.66
C HIS A 57 7.01 -3.86 -7.20
N VAL A 58 6.01 -4.57 -6.71
CA VAL A 58 5.63 -4.52 -5.29
C VAL A 58 5.41 -5.92 -4.77
N GLN A 59 5.51 -6.04 -3.45
CA GLN A 59 5.24 -7.28 -2.74
C GLN A 59 4.19 -7.01 -1.68
N LYS A 60 3.16 -7.84 -1.64
CA LYS A 60 2.14 -7.72 -0.61
C LYS A 60 2.73 -8.06 0.75
N VAL A 61 2.54 -7.18 1.70
CA VAL A 61 3.02 -7.39 3.06
C VAL A 61 1.92 -7.94 3.93
N LEU A 62 0.74 -7.29 3.88
CA LEU A 62 -0.39 -7.74 4.66
C LEU A 62 -1.67 -7.17 4.08
N ARG A 63 -2.77 -7.78 4.46
CA ARG A 63 -4.09 -7.23 4.21
C ARG A 63 -4.48 -6.45 5.46
N SER A 64 -4.64 -5.14 5.30
CA SER A 64 -4.97 -4.31 6.44
C SER A 64 -6.45 -4.47 6.80
N GLU A 65 -6.72 -4.54 8.10
CA GLU A 65 -8.09 -4.61 8.62
C GLU A 65 -8.33 -3.48 9.61
N THR A 66 -7.56 -2.42 9.50
CA THR A 66 -7.72 -1.27 10.36
C THR A 66 -8.93 -0.45 9.94
N ARG A 67 -9.26 0.54 10.77
CA ARG A 67 -10.30 1.50 10.45
C ARG A 67 -9.98 2.25 9.16
N VAL A 68 -8.69 2.57 8.94
CA VAL A 68 -8.26 3.26 7.73
C VAL A 68 -8.52 2.39 6.50
N ALA A 69 -8.19 1.11 6.58
CA ALA A 69 -8.44 0.18 5.48
C ALA A 69 -9.93 0.15 5.14
N GLY A 70 -10.78 0.12 6.16
CA GLY A 70 -12.22 0.14 5.94
C GLY A 70 -12.69 1.39 5.22
N LYS A 71 -12.11 2.54 5.55
CA LYS A 71 -12.44 3.80 4.88
C LYS A 71 -12.02 3.77 3.41
N ILE A 72 -10.84 3.22 3.13
CA ILE A 72 -10.34 3.13 1.76
C ILE A 72 -11.30 2.28 0.92
N ILE A 73 -11.70 1.13 1.44
CA ILE A 73 -12.61 0.23 0.75
C ILE A 73 -13.96 0.90 0.50
N ALA A 74 -14.46 1.63 1.49
CA ALA A 74 -15.77 2.25 1.41
C ALA A 74 -15.79 3.52 0.57
N GLY A 75 -14.62 4.03 0.17
CA GLY A 75 -14.53 5.29 -0.55
C GLY A 75 -14.75 6.49 0.35
N ASP A 76 -14.62 6.32 1.66
CA ASP A 76 -14.74 7.41 2.61
C ASP A 76 -13.49 8.27 2.61
N LYS A 77 -13.60 9.46 3.20
CA LYS A 77 -12.47 10.37 3.29
C LYS A 77 -11.40 9.80 4.21
N VAL A 78 -10.16 9.78 3.73
CA VAL A 78 -8.98 9.35 4.46
C VAL A 78 -7.99 10.51 4.51
N LEU A 79 -7.30 10.65 5.63
CA LEU A 79 -6.29 11.69 5.81
C LEU A 79 -4.89 11.10 5.62
N ASN A 80 -3.98 11.92 5.11
CA ASN A 80 -2.59 11.49 4.97
C ASN A 80 -1.98 11.08 6.31
N SER A 81 -2.35 11.78 7.38
CA SER A 81 -1.88 11.43 8.71
C SER A 81 -2.33 10.04 9.15
N GLU A 82 -3.49 9.60 8.70
CA GLU A 82 -3.97 8.27 9.01
C GLU A 82 -3.14 7.21 8.31
N LEU A 83 -2.78 7.46 7.03
CA LEU A 83 -1.90 6.54 6.31
C LEU A 83 -0.54 6.45 6.99
N ARG A 84 0.05 7.59 7.36
CA ARG A 84 1.36 7.61 8.00
C ARG A 84 1.36 6.81 9.30
N ARG A 85 0.31 6.98 10.11
CA ARG A 85 0.22 6.30 11.40
C ARG A 85 0.13 4.80 11.24
N ASP A 86 -0.73 4.34 10.34
CA ASP A 86 -0.89 2.91 10.10
C ASP A 86 0.40 2.30 9.57
N LEU A 87 1.02 2.95 8.57
CA LEU A 87 2.22 2.40 7.95
C LEU A 87 3.39 2.39 8.92
N ALA A 88 3.49 3.39 9.79
CA ALA A 88 4.51 3.39 10.84
C ALA A 88 4.31 2.23 11.80
N PHE A 89 3.07 1.97 12.17
CA PHE A 89 2.74 0.84 13.04
C PHE A 89 3.11 -0.49 12.38
N PHE A 90 2.75 -0.68 11.12
CA PHE A 90 3.08 -1.92 10.40
C PHE A 90 4.58 -2.06 10.23
N SER A 91 5.28 -0.96 9.97
CA SER A 91 6.72 -0.99 9.80
C SER A 91 7.42 -1.46 11.08
N ARG A 92 6.95 -0.99 12.24
CA ARG A 92 7.51 -1.44 13.51
C ARG A 92 7.27 -2.93 13.74
N GLY A 93 6.09 -3.41 13.36
CA GLY A 93 5.78 -4.83 13.47
C GLY A 93 6.72 -5.69 12.65
N LEU A 94 7.06 -5.24 11.44
CA LEU A 94 7.98 -5.96 10.58
C LEU A 94 9.39 -5.99 11.17
N GLN A 95 9.80 -4.91 11.83
CA GLN A 95 11.14 -4.82 12.40
C GLN A 95 11.28 -5.60 13.69
N SER A 96 10.19 -5.86 14.37
CA SER A 96 10.24 -6.51 15.67
C SER A 96 10.39 -8.03 15.60
N ASN A 97 10.47 -8.58 14.41
CA ASN A 97 10.59 -10.03 14.20
C ASN A 97 12.01 -10.54 14.15
N GLU A 98 12.93 -9.80 14.66
CA GLU A 98 14.33 -10.25 14.65
C GLU A 98 14.65 -11.23 15.74
#